data_a914f87b5d3fc8e88c8af5af35853086
#
_entry.id   a914f87b5d3fc8e88c8af5af35853086
#
_cell.length_a   1.000
_cell.length_b   1.000
_cell.length_c   1.000
_cell.angle_alpha   90.00
_cell.angle_beta   90.00
_cell.angle_gamma   90.00
#
_symmetry.space_group_name_H-M   'P 1'
#
loop_
_entity.id
_entity.type
_entity.pdbx_description
1 polymer ?
#
loop_
_entity_poly.entity_id
_entity_poly.type
_entity_poly.pdbx_seq_one_letter_code
_entity_poly.pdbx_strand_id
1 'polypeptide(L)'
;EVMMRGTFANIRLRNKLAPETEGGWTVSLPGSEVVTIYEAAMRYQADGVPLVVLAGKEYGSGSSRDWAAKGTRLLGVRAVIAESFERIHRSNLVNMGVLPLEYADGKSADTLALTGRETLDFIGLVDDLKPRNTLNVRACREDGDTFEFRTTVRIDTPEELESFRHGGILQYVLRKLVA
;
A
#
# COMPACT_ATOMS: atom_id res chain seq x y z
N GLU A 1 -15.96 3.85 -10.40
CA GLU A 1 -16.24 2.52 -9.81
C GLU A 1 -15.60 1.38 -10.62
N VAL A 2 -15.74 1.33 -11.95
CA VAL A 2 -15.16 0.28 -12.82
C VAL A 2 -13.64 0.13 -12.61
N MET A 3 -12.90 1.24 -12.57
CA MET A 3 -11.46 1.22 -12.30
C MET A 3 -11.13 0.59 -10.94
N MET A 4 -11.85 0.96 -9.90
CA MET A 4 -11.61 0.46 -8.54
C MET A 4 -11.88 -1.03 -8.44
N ARG A 5 -12.98 -1.51 -9.02
CA ARG A 5 -13.32 -2.94 -9.07
C ARG A 5 -12.31 -3.75 -9.88
N GLY A 6 -11.74 -3.15 -10.94
CA GLY A 6 -10.76 -3.79 -11.82
C GLY A 6 -9.32 -3.82 -11.28
N THR A 7 -8.97 -3.00 -10.28
CA THR A 7 -7.58 -2.81 -9.84
C THR A 7 -6.91 -4.12 -9.39
N PHE A 8 -7.61 -4.98 -8.68
CA PHE A 8 -7.11 -6.27 -8.19
C PHE A 8 -7.89 -7.47 -8.79
N ALA A 9 -8.54 -7.30 -9.94
CA ALA A 9 -9.41 -8.31 -10.52
C ALA A 9 -8.70 -9.38 -11.34
N ASN A 10 -7.37 -9.30 -11.52
CA ASN A 10 -6.63 -10.30 -12.27
C ASN A 10 -6.75 -11.68 -11.60
N ILE A 11 -7.23 -12.68 -12.32
CA ILE A 11 -7.43 -14.05 -11.82
C ILE A 11 -6.16 -14.75 -11.33
N ARG A 12 -4.98 -14.26 -11.70
CA ARG A 12 -3.70 -14.77 -11.19
C ARG A 12 -3.35 -14.24 -9.79
N LEU A 13 -4.03 -13.18 -9.35
CA LEU A 13 -3.84 -12.64 -8.01
C LEU A 13 -4.38 -13.63 -6.98
N ARG A 14 -3.61 -13.84 -5.93
CA ARG A 14 -3.99 -14.66 -4.77
C ARG A 14 -3.85 -13.83 -3.51
N ASN A 15 -4.95 -13.53 -2.88
CA ASN A 15 -4.95 -12.85 -1.59
C ASN A 15 -4.84 -13.89 -0.48
N LYS A 16 -3.78 -13.82 0.31
CA LYS A 16 -3.55 -14.76 1.42
C LYS A 16 -4.61 -14.68 2.52
N LEU A 17 -5.34 -13.57 2.63
CA LEU A 17 -6.51 -13.46 3.52
C LEU A 17 -7.71 -14.29 3.06
N ALA A 18 -7.82 -14.56 1.75
CA ALA A 18 -8.89 -15.32 1.15
C ALA A 18 -8.32 -16.39 0.20
N PRO A 19 -7.58 -17.40 0.69
CA PRO A 19 -6.77 -18.32 -0.11
C PRO A 19 -7.57 -19.17 -1.09
N GLU A 20 -8.82 -19.44 -0.79
CA GLU A 20 -9.74 -20.23 -1.64
C GLU A 20 -10.32 -19.42 -2.82
N THR A 21 -9.88 -18.17 -3.01
CA THR A 21 -10.44 -17.27 -4.03
C THR A 21 -9.40 -16.89 -5.08
N GLU A 22 -9.88 -16.38 -6.21
CA GLU A 22 -9.07 -15.83 -7.30
C GLU A 22 -9.42 -14.36 -7.57
N GLY A 23 -8.40 -13.53 -7.84
CA GLY A 23 -8.61 -12.14 -8.21
C GLY A 23 -9.02 -11.25 -7.03
N GLY A 24 -10.05 -10.46 -7.23
CA GLY A 24 -10.41 -9.32 -6.38
C GLY A 24 -11.16 -9.63 -5.09
N TRP A 25 -10.80 -10.68 -4.35
CA TRP A 25 -11.45 -11.05 -3.09
C TRP A 25 -10.56 -10.82 -1.89
N THR A 26 -11.17 -10.60 -0.74
CA THR A 26 -10.50 -10.41 0.56
C THR A 26 -11.43 -10.80 1.71
N VAL A 27 -10.92 -10.70 2.92
CA VAL A 27 -11.72 -10.80 4.14
C VAL A 27 -11.96 -9.40 4.70
N SER A 28 -13.19 -9.12 5.11
CA SER A 28 -13.54 -7.88 5.81
C SER A 28 -13.23 -8.04 7.30
N LEU A 29 -12.22 -7.28 7.78
CA LEU A 29 -11.79 -7.30 9.19
C LEU A 29 -12.61 -6.30 10.03
N PRO A 30 -12.78 -6.57 11.33
CA PRO A 30 -12.21 -7.66 12.15
C PRO A 30 -12.91 -9.01 11.98
N GLY A 31 -13.91 -9.12 11.13
CA GLY A 31 -14.64 -10.36 10.88
C GLY A 31 -13.88 -11.37 10.01
N SER A 32 -14.65 -12.34 9.52
CA SER A 32 -14.17 -13.39 8.61
C SER A 32 -14.97 -13.48 7.31
N GLU A 33 -15.80 -12.48 7.03
CA GLU A 33 -16.62 -12.44 5.81
C GLU A 33 -15.75 -12.25 4.59
N VAL A 34 -15.87 -13.18 3.63
CA VAL A 34 -15.20 -13.06 2.33
C VAL A 34 -16.05 -12.17 1.43
N VAL A 35 -15.47 -11.04 1.01
CA VAL A 35 -16.13 -10.02 0.17
C VAL A 35 -15.19 -9.60 -0.94
N THR A 36 -15.68 -8.82 -1.90
CA THR A 36 -14.79 -8.21 -2.89
C THR A 36 -13.88 -7.15 -2.23
N ILE A 37 -12.66 -6.99 -2.75
CA ILE A 37 -11.74 -5.93 -2.30
C ILE A 37 -12.42 -4.56 -2.39
N TYR A 38 -13.27 -4.34 -3.40
CA TYR A 38 -14.02 -3.10 -3.54
C TYR A 38 -14.99 -2.88 -2.38
N GLU A 39 -15.80 -3.88 -2.03
CA GLU A 39 -16.77 -3.78 -0.92
C GLU A 39 -16.07 -3.57 0.43
N ALA A 40 -15.02 -4.33 0.71
CA ALA A 40 -14.21 -4.12 1.91
C ALA A 40 -13.63 -2.70 1.95
N ALA A 41 -13.06 -2.24 0.85
CA ALA A 41 -12.49 -0.89 0.74
C ALA A 41 -13.53 0.21 1.00
N MET A 42 -14.76 0.06 0.51
CA MET A 42 -15.84 1.03 0.77
C MET A 42 -16.25 1.05 2.24
N ARG A 43 -16.31 -0.10 2.90
CA ARG A 43 -16.58 -0.19 4.35
C ARG A 43 -15.48 0.53 5.14
N TYR A 44 -14.21 0.21 4.89
CA TYR A 44 -13.07 0.85 5.58
C TYR A 44 -13.00 2.36 5.33
N GLN A 45 -13.35 2.83 4.13
CA GLN A 45 -13.39 4.27 3.87
C GLN A 45 -14.50 4.97 4.65
N ALA A 46 -15.68 4.34 4.78
CA ALA A 46 -16.76 4.86 5.60
C ALA A 46 -16.37 4.96 7.08
N ASP A 47 -15.57 4.02 7.56
CA ASP A 47 -15.05 3.97 8.92
C ASP A 47 -13.78 4.83 9.12
N GLY A 48 -13.27 5.45 8.06
CA GLY A 48 -12.04 6.26 8.10
C GLY A 48 -10.75 5.46 8.28
N VAL A 49 -10.77 4.16 8.01
CA VAL A 49 -9.62 3.25 8.19
C VAL A 49 -8.76 3.21 6.92
N PRO A 50 -7.49 3.65 6.98
CA PRO A 50 -6.57 3.54 5.86
C PRO A 50 -6.08 2.10 5.68
N LEU A 51 -5.79 1.73 4.43
CA LEU A 51 -5.38 0.38 4.06
C LEU A 51 -3.90 0.31 3.68
N VAL A 52 -3.32 -0.87 3.90
CA VAL A 52 -1.96 -1.24 3.46
C VAL A 52 -2.02 -2.51 2.61
N VAL A 53 -1.19 -2.57 1.57
CA VAL A 53 -0.96 -3.79 0.81
C VAL A 53 0.37 -4.40 1.22
N LEU A 54 0.38 -5.68 1.57
CA LEU A 54 1.59 -6.48 1.76
C LEU A 54 1.81 -7.31 0.51
N ALA A 55 2.98 -7.20 -0.11
CA ALA A 55 3.26 -7.81 -1.40
C ALA A 55 4.64 -8.48 -1.45
N GLY A 56 4.82 -9.37 -2.39
CA GLY A 56 6.08 -10.04 -2.68
C GLY A 56 6.97 -9.24 -3.64
N LYS A 57 7.68 -9.97 -4.50
CA LYS A 57 8.63 -9.41 -5.47
C LYS A 57 7.92 -8.82 -6.69
N GLU A 58 8.60 -7.83 -7.31
CA GLU A 58 8.18 -7.22 -8.57
C GLU A 58 6.75 -6.66 -8.53
N TYR A 59 6.35 -6.06 -7.37
CA TYR A 59 5.01 -5.50 -7.24
C TYR A 59 4.74 -4.44 -8.31
N GLY A 60 3.63 -4.60 -9.02
CA GLY A 60 3.22 -3.71 -10.09
C GLY A 60 3.68 -4.15 -11.49
N SER A 61 4.26 -5.34 -11.64
CA SER A 61 4.52 -5.92 -12.95
C SER A 61 3.21 -6.15 -13.71
N GLY A 62 3.09 -5.51 -14.87
CA GLY A 62 1.89 -5.56 -15.70
C GLY A 62 1.78 -4.36 -16.62
N SER A 63 0.70 -4.23 -17.38
CA SER A 63 0.59 -3.23 -18.45
C SER A 63 -0.02 -1.89 -18.04
N SER A 64 -0.97 -1.85 -17.13
CA SER A 64 -1.75 -0.64 -16.77
C SER A 64 -1.27 -0.01 -15.47
N ARG A 65 -0.01 0.31 -15.38
CA ARG A 65 0.69 0.72 -14.14
C ARG A 65 0.12 1.98 -13.49
N ASP A 66 -0.18 3.00 -14.27
CA ASP A 66 -0.79 4.24 -13.79
C ASP A 66 -2.20 3.99 -13.23
N TRP A 67 -3.02 3.27 -13.95
CA TRP A 67 -4.36 2.86 -13.51
C TRP A 67 -4.31 2.02 -12.23
N ALA A 68 -3.37 1.09 -12.14
CA ALA A 68 -3.19 0.26 -10.97
C ALA A 68 -2.86 1.10 -9.74
N ALA A 69 -1.96 2.07 -9.85
CA ALA A 69 -1.62 2.98 -8.76
C ALA A 69 -2.80 3.88 -8.37
N LYS A 70 -3.51 4.44 -9.36
CA LYS A 70 -4.69 5.27 -9.11
C LYS A 70 -5.82 4.48 -8.47
N GLY A 71 -6.12 3.28 -8.97
CA GLY A 71 -7.13 2.40 -8.37
C GLY A 71 -6.79 2.01 -6.94
N THR A 72 -5.53 1.68 -6.67
CA THR A 72 -5.00 1.41 -5.33
C THR A 72 -5.27 2.60 -4.39
N ARG A 73 -4.97 3.82 -4.81
CA ARG A 73 -5.24 5.04 -4.03
C ARG A 73 -6.74 5.25 -3.78
N LEU A 74 -7.56 5.05 -4.80
CA LEU A 74 -9.01 5.23 -4.73
C LEU A 74 -9.67 4.20 -3.81
N LEU A 75 -9.11 3.00 -3.68
CA LEU A 75 -9.52 1.98 -2.72
C LEU A 75 -9.13 2.27 -1.27
N GLY A 76 -8.50 3.42 -0.99
CA GLY A 76 -8.12 3.80 0.37
C GLY A 76 -6.75 3.31 0.82
N VAL A 77 -5.98 2.66 -0.06
CA VAL A 77 -4.62 2.23 0.26
C VAL A 77 -3.70 3.45 0.38
N ARG A 78 -2.95 3.52 1.47
CA ARG A 78 -2.01 4.61 1.77
C ARG A 78 -0.55 4.19 1.67
N ALA A 79 -0.26 2.92 1.89
CA ALA A 79 1.08 2.37 1.75
C ALA A 79 1.05 0.98 1.09
N VAL A 80 2.15 0.64 0.45
CA VAL A 80 2.43 -0.70 -0.04
C VAL A 80 3.78 -1.11 0.52
N ILE A 81 3.85 -2.27 1.18
CA ILE A 81 5.11 -2.86 1.66
C ILE A 81 5.37 -4.10 0.80
N ALA A 82 6.47 -4.12 0.05
CA ALA A 82 6.80 -5.18 -0.88
C ALA A 82 8.26 -5.63 -0.73
N GLU A 83 8.60 -6.81 -1.24
CA GLU A 83 9.99 -7.25 -1.33
C GLU A 83 10.75 -6.48 -2.42
N SER A 84 10.09 -6.13 -3.51
CA SER A 84 10.59 -5.24 -4.56
C SER A 84 9.45 -4.67 -5.39
N PHE A 85 9.74 -3.61 -6.14
CA PHE A 85 8.78 -2.94 -7.02
C PHE A 85 9.23 -2.96 -8.48
N GLU A 86 8.27 -3.09 -9.38
CA GLU A 86 8.49 -2.66 -10.74
C GLU A 86 8.72 -1.14 -10.76
N ARG A 87 9.76 -0.69 -11.45
CA ARG A 87 10.29 0.69 -11.38
C ARG A 87 9.25 1.76 -11.69
N ILE A 88 8.49 1.59 -12.76
CA ILE A 88 7.50 2.59 -13.20
C ILE A 88 6.32 2.60 -12.24
N HIS A 89 5.86 1.43 -11.79
CA HIS A 89 4.74 1.34 -10.85
C HIS A 89 5.09 1.98 -9.50
N ARG A 90 6.33 1.80 -9.00
CA ARG A 90 6.82 2.49 -7.81
C ARG A 90 6.66 4.01 -7.91
N SER A 91 7.12 4.61 -9.04
CA SER A 91 6.96 6.05 -9.29
C SER A 91 5.49 6.46 -9.38
N ASN A 92 4.65 5.65 -10.01
CA ASN A 92 3.22 5.93 -10.11
C ASN A 92 2.53 5.90 -8.73
N LEU A 93 2.92 5.00 -7.82
CA LEU A 93 2.42 5.00 -6.45
C LEU A 93 2.73 6.32 -5.74
N VAL A 94 3.98 6.79 -5.80
CA VAL A 94 4.39 8.08 -5.23
C VAL A 94 3.58 9.23 -5.83
N ASN A 95 3.43 9.25 -7.15
CA ASN A 95 2.68 10.28 -7.87
C ASN A 95 1.18 10.28 -7.55
N MET A 96 0.63 9.17 -7.07
CA MET A 96 -0.75 9.05 -6.58
C MET A 96 -0.88 9.23 -5.06
N GLY A 97 0.22 9.55 -4.36
CA GLY A 97 0.23 9.74 -2.91
C GLY A 97 0.06 8.43 -2.12
N VAL A 98 0.57 7.32 -2.66
CA VAL A 98 0.69 6.02 -1.98
C VAL A 98 2.16 5.79 -1.66
N LEU A 99 2.47 5.49 -0.40
CA LEU A 99 3.84 5.29 0.09
C LEU A 99 4.38 3.91 -0.29
N PRO A 100 5.39 3.80 -1.15
CA PRO A 100 6.05 2.53 -1.41
C PRO A 100 7.16 2.28 -0.39
N LEU A 101 7.14 1.11 0.23
CA LEU A 101 8.12 0.65 1.22
C LEU A 101 8.67 -0.71 0.81
N GLU A 102 9.96 -0.92 0.90
CA GLU A 102 10.57 -2.24 0.75
C GLU A 102 10.93 -2.82 2.10
N TYR A 103 10.70 -4.12 2.28
CA TYR A 103 11.22 -4.82 3.45
C TYR A 103 12.75 -4.71 3.49
N ALA A 104 13.30 -4.29 4.62
CA ALA A 104 14.73 -4.25 4.84
C ALA A 104 15.28 -5.63 5.26
N ASP A 105 16.60 -5.79 5.24
CA ASP A 105 17.32 -6.94 5.80
C ASP A 105 16.91 -8.30 5.21
N GLY A 106 16.45 -8.32 3.96
CA GLY A 106 15.99 -9.54 3.29
C GLY A 106 14.72 -10.15 3.90
N LYS A 107 13.96 -9.35 4.64
CA LYS A 107 12.68 -9.78 5.21
C LYS A 107 11.58 -9.78 4.15
N SER A 108 10.50 -10.46 4.47
CA SER A 108 9.26 -10.52 3.69
C SER A 108 8.06 -10.66 4.65
N ALA A 109 6.85 -10.54 4.14
CA ALA A 109 5.67 -10.82 4.94
C ALA A 109 5.72 -12.22 5.56
N ASP A 110 6.18 -13.21 4.80
CA ASP A 110 6.28 -14.59 5.25
C ASP A 110 7.34 -14.77 6.35
N THR A 111 8.53 -14.18 6.21
CA THR A 111 9.59 -14.28 7.23
C THR A 111 9.25 -13.55 8.53
N LEU A 112 8.38 -12.55 8.45
CA LEU A 112 7.86 -11.80 9.59
C LEU A 112 6.58 -12.40 10.16
N ALA A 113 6.07 -13.48 9.56
CA ALA A 113 4.81 -14.12 9.90
C ALA A 113 3.63 -13.11 9.92
N LEU A 114 3.64 -12.16 8.98
CA LEU A 114 2.52 -11.24 8.77
C LEU A 114 1.39 -11.98 8.06
N THR A 115 0.21 -11.89 8.64
CA THR A 115 -1.00 -12.57 8.16
C THR A 115 -1.88 -11.65 7.31
N GLY A 116 -1.68 -10.32 7.45
CA GLY A 116 -2.54 -9.29 6.86
C GLY A 116 -3.69 -8.84 7.78
N ARG A 117 -3.75 -9.37 9.01
CA ARG A 117 -4.73 -8.99 10.02
C ARG A 117 -4.19 -7.99 11.03
N GLU A 118 -2.90 -7.71 10.96
CA GLU A 118 -2.22 -6.78 11.86
C GLU A 118 -2.65 -5.33 11.59
N THR A 119 -2.66 -4.53 12.65
CA THR A 119 -2.65 -3.07 12.55
C THR A 119 -1.19 -2.62 12.43
N LEU A 120 -0.91 -1.72 11.50
CA LEU A 120 0.45 -1.26 11.22
C LEU A 120 0.60 0.23 11.54
N ASP A 121 1.56 0.55 12.42
CA ASP A 121 1.94 1.92 12.74
C ASP A 121 3.27 2.26 12.05
N PHE A 122 3.33 3.39 11.36
CA PHE A 122 4.50 3.88 10.66
C PHE A 122 5.19 4.94 11.53
N ILE A 123 6.28 4.54 12.21
CA ILE A 123 6.95 5.36 13.22
C ILE A 123 7.81 6.45 12.55
N GLY A 124 7.57 7.71 12.89
CA GLY A 124 8.33 8.85 12.35
C GLY A 124 7.93 9.27 10.93
N LEU A 125 6.80 8.77 10.42
CA LEU A 125 6.37 9.04 9.04
C LEU A 125 6.26 10.54 8.68
N VAL A 126 5.80 11.35 9.62
CA VAL A 126 5.53 12.79 9.36
C VAL A 126 6.81 13.62 9.44
N ASP A 127 7.62 13.39 10.47
CA ASP A 127 8.75 14.26 10.81
C ASP A 127 10.05 13.87 10.11
N ASP A 128 10.27 12.56 9.91
CA ASP A 128 11.55 12.01 9.46
C ASP A 128 11.53 11.48 8.01
N LEU A 129 10.44 11.67 7.28
CA LEU A 129 10.33 11.14 5.92
C LEU A 129 11.33 11.83 4.98
N LYS A 130 12.29 11.05 4.50
CA LYS A 130 13.33 11.46 3.54
C LYS A 130 13.46 10.42 2.44
N PRO A 131 13.96 10.81 1.25
CA PRO A 131 14.24 9.86 0.20
C PRO A 131 15.14 8.73 0.69
N ARG A 132 14.73 7.50 0.42
CA ARG A 132 15.48 6.26 0.71
C ARG A 132 15.87 6.04 2.16
N ASN A 133 15.29 6.77 3.11
CA ASN A 133 15.57 6.51 4.52
C ASN A 133 14.91 5.21 5.01
N THR A 134 15.38 4.75 6.15
CA THR A 134 14.75 3.65 6.88
C THR A 134 13.55 4.17 7.65
N LEU A 135 12.44 3.44 7.59
CA LEU A 135 11.24 3.67 8.38
C LEU A 135 10.91 2.41 9.18
N ASN A 136 10.70 2.58 10.49
CA ASN A 136 10.26 1.49 11.34
C ASN A 136 8.74 1.35 11.24
N VAL A 137 8.29 0.11 11.12
CA VAL A 137 6.88 -0.25 11.14
C VAL A 137 6.64 -1.14 12.34
N ARG A 138 5.68 -0.76 13.18
CA ARG A 138 5.19 -1.58 14.28
C ARG A 138 3.94 -2.31 13.83
N ALA A 139 3.97 -3.64 13.93
CA ALA A 139 2.81 -4.49 13.70
C ALA A 139 2.20 -4.90 15.05
N CYS A 140 0.89 -4.73 15.16
CA CYS A 140 0.09 -5.19 16.31
C CYS A 140 -0.85 -6.28 15.82
N ARG A 141 -0.72 -7.48 16.37
CA ARG A 141 -1.56 -8.64 16.09
C ARG A 141 -2.91 -8.57 16.80
N GLU A 142 -3.86 -9.39 16.38
CA GLU A 142 -5.21 -9.47 16.98
C GLU A 142 -5.18 -9.87 18.47
N ASP A 143 -4.17 -10.64 18.90
CA ASP A 143 -3.94 -11.03 20.29
C ASP A 143 -3.26 -9.94 21.16
N GLY A 144 -2.89 -8.81 20.54
CA GLY A 144 -2.21 -7.69 21.18
C GLY A 144 -0.69 -7.80 21.20
N ASP A 145 -0.11 -8.89 20.68
CA ASP A 145 1.35 -8.99 20.52
C ASP A 145 1.84 -7.97 19.50
N THR A 146 2.98 -7.33 19.79
CA THR A 146 3.56 -6.29 18.95
C THR A 146 5.00 -6.58 18.63
N PHE A 147 5.39 -6.30 17.40
CA PHE A 147 6.79 -6.34 16.98
C PHE A 147 7.10 -5.24 15.98
N GLU A 148 8.37 -4.92 15.84
CA GLU A 148 8.83 -3.92 14.89
C GLU A 148 9.72 -4.54 13.81
N PHE A 149 9.61 -3.98 12.61
CA PHE A 149 10.50 -4.33 11.51
C PHE A 149 10.87 -3.07 10.70
N ARG A 150 12.00 -3.15 10.02
CA ARG A 150 12.51 -2.03 9.23
C ARG A 150 12.05 -2.14 7.78
N THR A 151 11.77 -0.99 7.21
CA THR A 151 11.48 -0.84 5.78
C THR A 151 12.34 0.28 5.20
N THR A 152 12.59 0.23 3.90
CA THR A 152 13.23 1.31 3.15
C THR A 152 12.15 2.10 2.40
N VAL A 153 12.12 3.39 2.60
CA VAL A 153 11.24 4.30 1.86
C VAL A 153 11.67 4.36 0.39
N ARG A 154 10.78 4.01 -0.51
CA ARG A 154 11.05 4.00 -1.96
C ARG A 154 10.51 5.26 -2.66
N ILE A 155 10.63 6.36 -1.99
CA ILE A 155 10.67 7.71 -2.59
C ILE A 155 12.14 7.98 -2.87
N ASP A 156 12.52 8.09 -4.13
CA ASP A 156 13.93 8.02 -4.51
C ASP A 156 14.58 9.40 -4.71
N THR A 157 13.77 10.46 -4.88
CA THR A 157 14.27 11.84 -5.06
C THR A 157 13.53 12.86 -4.19
N PRO A 158 14.15 14.04 -3.93
CA PRO A 158 13.48 15.14 -3.23
C PRO A 158 12.20 15.63 -3.94
N GLU A 159 12.18 15.64 -5.28
CA GLU A 159 11.02 16.07 -6.06
C GLU A 159 9.84 15.09 -5.91
N GLU A 160 10.12 13.80 -5.86
CA GLU A 160 9.13 12.78 -5.55
C GLU A 160 8.57 12.96 -4.13
N LEU A 161 9.44 13.31 -3.16
CA LEU A 161 9.02 13.58 -1.79
C LEU A 161 8.09 14.78 -1.70
N GLU A 162 8.41 15.87 -2.39
CA GLU A 162 7.54 17.04 -2.44
C GLU A 162 6.18 16.70 -3.08
N SER A 163 6.19 15.99 -4.19
CA SER A 163 4.96 15.50 -4.83
C SER A 163 4.12 14.65 -3.87
N PHE A 164 4.76 13.72 -3.15
CA PHE A 164 4.10 12.85 -2.18
C PHE A 164 3.48 13.64 -1.02
N ARG A 165 4.21 14.61 -0.43
CA ARG A 165 3.73 15.47 0.67
C ARG A 165 2.49 16.26 0.30
N HIS A 166 2.34 16.61 -0.96
CA HIS A 166 1.14 17.27 -1.48
C HIS A 166 -0.03 16.33 -1.77
N GLY A 167 0.15 15.00 -1.57
CA GLY A 167 -0.84 13.98 -1.84
C GLY A 167 -0.84 13.47 -3.29
N GLY A 168 0.22 13.78 -4.04
CA GLY A 168 0.46 13.36 -5.40
C GLY A 168 0.81 14.49 -6.36
N ILE A 169 1.25 14.11 -7.55
CA ILE A 169 1.79 15.05 -8.55
C ILE A 169 0.76 16.09 -9.00
N LEU A 170 -0.50 15.71 -9.17
CA LEU A 170 -1.54 16.64 -9.63
C LEU A 170 -1.80 17.75 -8.60
N GLN A 171 -1.93 17.39 -7.33
CA GLN A 171 -2.14 18.34 -6.23
C GLN A 171 -0.92 19.26 -6.05
N TYR A 172 0.28 18.72 -6.22
CA TYR A 172 1.52 19.48 -6.19
C TYR A 172 1.58 20.55 -7.31
N VAL A 173 1.33 20.13 -8.55
CA VAL A 173 1.33 21.04 -9.70
C VAL A 173 0.24 22.10 -9.58
N LEU A 174 -0.99 21.72 -9.20
CA LEU A 174 -2.08 22.67 -9.00
C LEU A 174 -1.73 23.74 -7.96
N ARG A 175 -1.16 23.34 -6.81
CA ARG A 175 -0.74 24.31 -5.79
C ARG A 175 0.35 25.25 -6.28
N LYS A 176 1.30 24.76 -7.09
CA LYS A 176 2.33 25.62 -7.70
C LYS A 176 1.78 26.62 -8.73
N LEU A 177 0.69 26.28 -9.41
CA LEU A 177 0.07 27.18 -10.40
C LEU A 177 -0.80 28.27 -9.75
N VAL A 178 -1.24 28.07 -8.51
CA VAL A 178 -2.14 28.98 -7.77
C VAL A 178 -1.38 29.84 -6.75
N ALA A 179 -0.15 29.45 -6.41
CA ALA A 179 0.74 30.22 -5.54
C ALA A 179 1.50 31.31 -6.31
#